data_d7873440e69c3bd7c5de7ff5c9f98d7a
#
_entry.id   d7873440e69c3bd7c5de7ff5c9f98d7a
#
_cell.length_a   1.000
_cell.length_b   1.000
_cell.length_c   1.000
_cell.angle_alpha   90.00
_cell.angle_beta   90.00
_cell.angle_gamma   90.00
#
_symmetry.space_group_name_H-M   'P 1'
#
loop_
_entity.id
_entity.type
_entity.pdbx_description
1 polymer ?
#
loop_
_entity_poly.entity_id
_entity_poly.type
_entity_poly.pdbx_seq_one_letter_code
_entity_poly.pdbx_strand_id
1 'polypeptide(L)'
;MDPDLLKAIPLFSSLSDQALDTVAVFATETSVSAGKRLVHEGDYSYDLIVIEAGTADVVKGGEVIGSLGPGDVFGEMGVLAGAKRNADVVATSPMRLITLSKWDVKRISGEISDQLQALVEARTESDGGG
;
A
#
# COMPACT_ATOMS: atom_id res chain seq x y z
N MET A 1 -14.78 0.60 -8.36
CA MET A 1 -14.64 -0.33 -7.23
C MET A 1 -15.75 -0.09 -6.23
N ASP A 2 -16.21 -1.11 -5.55
CA ASP A 2 -17.27 -0.99 -4.54
C ASP A 2 -16.73 -0.32 -3.27
N PRO A 3 -17.29 0.82 -2.83
CA PRO A 3 -16.83 1.47 -1.60
C PRO A 3 -16.98 0.60 -0.35
N ASP A 4 -17.93 -0.32 -0.32
CA ASP A 4 -18.12 -1.20 0.84
C ASP A 4 -16.95 -2.16 1.02
N LEU A 5 -16.30 -2.56 -0.06
CA LEU A 5 -15.09 -3.39 0.01
C LEU A 5 -13.92 -2.62 0.61
N LEU A 6 -13.86 -1.32 0.38
CA LEU A 6 -12.81 -0.47 0.93
C LEU A 6 -12.93 -0.31 2.44
N LYS A 7 -14.15 -0.33 2.98
CA LYS A 7 -14.38 -0.22 4.42
C LYS A 7 -13.77 -1.36 5.22
N ALA A 8 -13.61 -2.52 4.60
CA ALA A 8 -12.97 -3.67 5.24
C ALA A 8 -11.45 -3.51 5.38
N ILE A 9 -10.86 -2.54 4.70
CA ILE A 9 -9.43 -2.29 4.74
C ILE A 9 -9.14 -1.26 5.83
N PRO A 10 -8.27 -1.57 6.82
CA PRO A 10 -8.05 -0.68 7.96
C PRO A 10 -7.69 0.75 7.59
N LEU A 11 -6.88 0.95 6.54
CA LEU A 11 -6.50 2.30 6.09
C LEU A 11 -7.71 3.15 5.72
N PHE A 12 -8.73 2.54 5.12
CA PHE A 12 -9.89 3.26 4.61
C PHE A 12 -11.11 3.20 5.54
N SER A 13 -11.05 2.39 6.60
CA SER A 13 -12.21 2.13 7.44
C SER A 13 -12.76 3.35 8.16
N SER A 14 -11.92 4.34 8.43
CA SER A 14 -12.31 5.58 9.13
C SER A 14 -12.58 6.75 8.20
N LEU A 15 -12.50 6.56 6.90
CA LEU A 15 -12.77 7.63 5.94
C LEU A 15 -14.26 7.95 5.87
N SER A 16 -14.58 9.21 5.56
CA SER A 16 -15.95 9.62 5.29
C SER A 16 -16.50 8.89 4.05
N ASP A 17 -17.82 8.79 3.93
CA ASP A 17 -18.44 8.18 2.76
C ASP A 17 -18.03 8.88 1.46
N GLN A 18 -17.90 10.21 1.49
CA GLN A 18 -17.46 10.98 0.34
C GLN A 18 -16.02 10.64 -0.05
N ALA A 19 -15.12 10.51 0.91
CA ALA A 19 -13.75 10.12 0.66
C ALA A 19 -13.66 8.70 0.11
N LEU A 20 -14.46 7.76 0.65
CA LEU A 20 -14.53 6.39 0.14
C LEU A 20 -15.02 6.33 -1.30
N ASP A 21 -16.03 7.12 -1.65
CA ASP A 21 -16.52 7.20 -3.03
C ASP A 21 -15.43 7.69 -3.98
N THR A 22 -14.65 8.69 -3.54
CA THR A 22 -13.54 9.22 -4.33
C THR A 22 -12.45 8.17 -4.52
N VAL A 23 -12.08 7.47 -3.46
CA VAL A 23 -11.10 6.37 -3.55
C VAL A 23 -11.59 5.30 -4.53
N ALA A 24 -12.86 4.93 -4.45
CA ALA A 24 -13.45 3.92 -5.32
C ALA A 24 -13.37 4.29 -6.80
N VAL A 25 -13.46 5.58 -7.12
CA VAL A 25 -13.35 6.07 -8.50
C VAL A 25 -11.92 5.96 -9.02
N PHE A 26 -10.93 6.31 -8.21
CA PHE A 26 -9.52 6.38 -8.65
C PHE A 26 -8.74 5.08 -8.42
N ALA A 27 -9.19 4.21 -7.53
CA ALA A 27 -8.49 2.96 -7.22
C ALA A 27 -8.54 1.98 -8.38
N THR A 28 -7.43 1.31 -8.64
CA THR A 28 -7.33 0.25 -9.62
C THR A 28 -7.18 -1.09 -8.92
N GLU A 29 -8.03 -2.06 -9.28
CA GLU A 29 -7.88 -3.43 -8.80
C GLU A 29 -7.00 -4.22 -9.77
N THR A 30 -6.06 -4.98 -9.22
CA THR A 30 -5.16 -5.82 -10.00
C THR A 30 -5.03 -7.18 -9.34
N SER A 31 -5.05 -8.24 -10.14
CA SER A 31 -4.76 -9.60 -9.66
C SER A 31 -3.38 -10.02 -10.15
N VAL A 32 -2.62 -10.67 -9.28
CA VAL A 32 -1.29 -11.16 -9.63
C VAL A 32 -1.14 -12.62 -9.20
N SER A 33 -0.24 -13.32 -9.87
CA SER A 33 0.08 -14.72 -9.54
C SER A 33 1.16 -14.80 -8.48
N ALA A 34 1.23 -15.93 -7.78
CA ALA A 34 2.34 -16.21 -6.88
C ALA A 34 3.68 -16.11 -7.64
N GLY A 35 4.69 -15.56 -6.98
CA GLY A 35 6.01 -15.36 -7.57
C GLY A 35 6.19 -14.02 -8.26
N LYS A 36 5.12 -13.25 -8.46
CA LYS A 36 5.21 -11.93 -9.08
C LYS A 36 5.92 -10.96 -8.14
N ARG A 37 6.95 -10.29 -8.65
CA ARG A 37 7.60 -9.19 -7.92
C ARG A 37 6.80 -7.92 -8.12
N LEU A 38 6.23 -7.41 -7.05
CA LEU A 38 5.33 -6.25 -7.08
C LEU A 38 6.10 -4.94 -7.11
N VAL A 39 7.19 -4.84 -6.33
CA VAL A 39 8.08 -3.70 -6.30
C VAL A 39 9.52 -4.18 -6.19
N HIS A 40 10.46 -3.36 -6.67
CA HIS A 40 11.90 -3.67 -6.68
C HIS A 40 12.64 -2.71 -5.77
N GLU A 41 13.57 -3.23 -4.98
CA GLU A 41 14.46 -2.41 -4.17
C GLU A 41 15.23 -1.44 -5.07
N GLY A 42 15.32 -0.19 -4.67
CA GLY A 42 16.04 0.85 -5.40
C GLY A 42 15.22 1.57 -6.46
N ASP A 43 14.07 1.05 -6.86
CA ASP A 43 13.22 1.71 -7.85
C ASP A 43 12.41 2.84 -7.20
N TYR A 44 12.15 3.88 -8.00
CA TYR A 44 11.16 4.88 -7.63
C TYR A 44 9.78 4.38 -8.06
N SER A 45 8.83 4.49 -7.17
CA SER A 45 7.44 4.22 -7.49
C SER A 45 6.57 5.16 -6.66
N TYR A 46 5.54 5.69 -7.28
CA TYR A 46 4.65 6.66 -6.66
C TYR A 46 3.26 6.07 -6.44
N ASP A 47 3.15 4.76 -6.40
CA ASP A 47 1.89 4.06 -6.15
C ASP A 47 1.82 3.57 -4.72
N LEU A 48 0.66 3.80 -4.11
CA LEU A 48 0.27 3.19 -2.86
C LEU A 48 -0.42 1.87 -3.19
N ILE A 49 0.01 0.78 -2.60
CA ILE A 49 -0.56 -0.55 -2.85
C ILE A 49 -1.14 -1.09 -1.57
N VAL A 50 -2.40 -1.50 -1.63
CA VAL A 50 -3.13 -2.11 -0.52
C VAL A 50 -3.45 -3.55 -0.89
N ILE A 51 -3.19 -4.48 0.04
CA ILE A 51 -3.47 -5.89 -0.18
C ILE A 51 -4.92 -6.16 0.22
N GLU A 52 -5.74 -6.55 -0.75
CA GLU A 52 -7.12 -6.97 -0.53
C GLU A 52 -7.17 -8.45 -0.16
N ALA A 53 -6.39 -9.28 -0.85
CA ALA A 53 -6.31 -10.72 -0.62
C ALA A 53 -4.93 -11.25 -0.97
N GLY A 54 -4.51 -12.34 -0.36
CA GLY A 54 -3.24 -13.00 -0.62
C GLY A 54 -2.12 -12.54 0.30
N THR A 55 -0.94 -13.10 0.08
CA THR A 55 0.25 -12.85 0.91
C THR A 55 1.47 -12.55 0.07
N ALA A 56 2.43 -11.83 0.65
CA ALA A 56 3.69 -11.48 0.00
C ALA A 56 4.83 -11.46 1.01
N ASP A 57 6.05 -11.67 0.52
CA ASP A 57 7.27 -11.52 1.31
C ASP A 57 7.93 -10.17 1.00
N VAL A 58 8.49 -9.56 2.04
CA VAL A 58 9.36 -8.39 1.91
C VAL A 58 10.79 -8.90 1.90
N VAL A 59 11.53 -8.62 0.83
CA VAL A 59 12.87 -9.16 0.60
C VAL A 59 13.85 -8.01 0.44
N LYS A 60 14.92 -8.02 1.23
CA LYS A 60 15.99 -7.03 1.16
C LYS A 60 17.34 -7.71 1.12
N GLY A 61 18.14 -7.38 0.09
CA GLY A 61 19.45 -8.00 -0.07
C GLY A 61 19.39 -9.51 -0.25
N GLY A 62 18.32 -10.05 -0.82
CA GLY A 62 18.13 -11.48 -1.01
C GLY A 62 17.55 -12.20 0.20
N GLU A 63 17.29 -11.51 1.30
CA GLU A 63 16.74 -12.12 2.52
C GLU A 63 15.30 -11.67 2.76
N VAL A 64 14.46 -12.61 3.19
CA VAL A 64 13.09 -12.30 3.62
C VAL A 64 13.16 -11.63 4.98
N ILE A 65 12.75 -10.37 5.06
CA ILE A 65 12.78 -9.58 6.29
C ILE A 65 11.39 -9.39 6.90
N GLY A 66 10.35 -9.82 6.22
CA GLY A 66 8.99 -9.70 6.73
C GLY A 66 7.99 -10.28 5.75
N SER A 67 6.73 -10.24 6.14
CA SER A 67 5.63 -10.68 5.28
C SER A 67 4.46 -9.72 5.39
N LEU A 68 3.63 -9.70 4.35
CA LEU A 68 2.45 -8.86 4.24
C LEU A 68 1.24 -9.71 3.92
N GLY A 69 0.09 -9.29 4.38
CA GLY A 69 -1.18 -9.99 4.16
C GLY A 69 -2.35 -9.04 3.97
N PRO A 70 -3.59 -9.56 3.93
CA PRO A 70 -4.77 -8.74 3.69
C PRO A 70 -4.88 -7.57 4.66
N GLY A 71 -5.17 -6.40 4.13
CA GLY A 71 -5.26 -5.15 4.89
C GLY A 71 -3.96 -4.39 5.02
N ASP A 72 -2.83 -5.01 4.70
CA ASP A 72 -1.54 -4.33 4.74
C ASP A 72 -1.37 -3.37 3.57
N VAL A 73 -0.59 -2.33 3.80
CA VAL A 73 -0.32 -1.25 2.84
C VAL A 73 1.18 -1.11 2.69
N PHE A 74 1.63 -0.92 1.46
CA PHE A 74 3.03 -0.63 1.20
C PHE A 74 3.19 0.42 0.11
N GLY A 75 4.37 1.04 0.06
CA GLY A 75 4.65 2.10 -0.90
C GLY A 75 4.32 3.50 -0.39
N GLU A 76 3.89 3.63 0.86
CA GLU A 76 3.50 4.92 1.44
C GLU A 76 4.65 5.93 1.45
N MET A 77 5.89 5.50 1.63
CA MET A 77 7.04 6.40 1.60
C MET A 77 7.27 7.00 0.21
N GLY A 78 7.05 6.21 -0.84
CA GLY A 78 7.12 6.71 -2.20
C GLY A 78 6.07 7.76 -2.49
N VAL A 79 4.87 7.58 -1.96
CA VAL A 79 3.76 8.52 -2.14
C VAL A 79 3.98 9.81 -1.38
N LEU A 80 4.42 9.73 -0.12
CA LEU A 80 4.55 10.91 0.76
C LEU A 80 5.85 11.66 0.54
N ALA A 81 6.96 10.97 0.35
CA ALA A 81 8.29 11.57 0.33
C ALA A 81 9.06 11.38 -0.97
N GLY A 82 8.51 10.66 -1.94
CA GLY A 82 9.21 10.37 -3.19
C GLY A 82 10.44 9.49 -3.01
N ALA A 83 10.47 8.68 -1.96
CA ALA A 83 11.61 7.83 -1.64
C ALA A 83 11.67 6.61 -2.55
N LYS A 84 12.88 6.10 -2.77
CA LYS A 84 13.08 4.80 -3.44
C LYS A 84 12.51 3.68 -2.59
N ARG A 85 12.10 2.60 -3.25
CA ARG A 85 11.71 1.38 -2.55
C ARG A 85 12.92 0.80 -1.83
N ASN A 86 12.77 0.49 -0.55
CA ASN A 86 13.87 -0.01 0.28
C ASN A 86 13.95 -1.53 0.33
N ALA A 87 13.03 -2.23 -0.34
CA ALA A 87 13.00 -3.69 -0.41
C ALA A 87 12.17 -4.12 -1.61
N ASP A 88 12.34 -5.37 -2.00
CA ASP A 88 11.44 -6.03 -2.96
C ASP A 88 10.20 -6.52 -2.22
N VAL A 89 9.06 -6.59 -2.91
CA VAL A 89 7.86 -7.27 -2.42
C VAL A 89 7.49 -8.32 -3.46
N VAL A 90 7.42 -9.57 -3.03
CA VAL A 90 7.19 -10.72 -3.92
C VAL A 90 5.96 -11.49 -3.45
N ALA A 91 5.00 -11.70 -4.34
CA ALA A 91 3.79 -12.47 -4.03
C ALA A 91 4.13 -13.92 -3.70
N THR A 92 3.63 -14.41 -2.56
CA THR A 92 3.81 -15.82 -2.15
C THR A 92 2.56 -16.65 -2.39
N SER A 93 1.48 -15.99 -2.80
CA SER A 93 0.22 -16.63 -3.21
C SER A 93 -0.40 -15.76 -4.30
N PRO A 94 -1.47 -16.22 -4.97
CA PRO A 94 -2.26 -15.32 -5.81
C PRO A 94 -2.78 -14.16 -4.94
N MET A 95 -2.74 -12.95 -5.47
CA MET A 95 -3.11 -11.75 -4.71
C MET A 95 -4.09 -10.89 -5.49
N ARG A 96 -4.91 -10.14 -4.73
CA ARG A 96 -5.68 -9.03 -5.25
C ARG A 96 -5.19 -7.76 -4.59
N LEU A 97 -4.89 -6.76 -5.40
CA LEU A 97 -4.29 -5.51 -4.96
C LEU A 97 -5.15 -4.33 -5.36
N ILE A 98 -5.13 -3.31 -4.52
CA ILE A 98 -5.75 -2.01 -4.82
C ILE A 98 -4.62 -1.01 -4.93
N THR A 99 -4.54 -0.31 -6.04
CA THR A 99 -3.46 0.65 -6.32
C THR A 99 -4.01 2.05 -6.46
N LEU A 100 -3.37 3.00 -5.78
CA LEU A 100 -3.64 4.43 -5.89
C LEU A 100 -2.33 5.14 -6.21
N SER A 101 -2.32 5.99 -7.24
CA SER A 101 -1.16 6.78 -7.57
C SER A 101 -0.97 7.93 -6.57
N LYS A 102 0.25 8.46 -6.50
CA LYS A 102 0.54 9.67 -5.71
C LYS A 102 -0.42 10.82 -6.06
N TRP A 103 -0.72 10.97 -7.34
CA TRP A 103 -1.59 12.06 -7.81
C TRP A 103 -3.03 11.86 -7.35
N ASP A 104 -3.50 10.62 -7.35
CA ASP A 104 -4.83 10.28 -6.86
C ASP A 104 -4.94 10.50 -5.35
N VAL A 105 -3.91 10.12 -4.60
CA VAL A 105 -3.87 10.35 -3.15
C VAL A 105 -3.96 11.84 -2.83
N LYS A 106 -3.28 12.67 -3.62
CA LYS A 106 -3.34 14.13 -3.43
C LYS A 106 -4.71 14.73 -3.76
N ARG A 107 -5.45 14.12 -4.69
CA ARG A 107 -6.79 14.57 -5.06
C ARG A 107 -7.84 14.19 -4.03
N ILE A 108 -7.65 13.05 -3.39
CA ILE A 108 -8.49 12.61 -2.28
C ILE A 108 -8.12 13.46 -1.09
N SER A 109 -9.04 14.01 -0.39
CA SER A 109 -8.85 14.92 0.74
C SER A 109 -7.64 14.60 1.62
N GLY A 110 -7.28 15.53 2.51
CA GLY A 110 -6.21 15.33 3.49
C GLY A 110 -6.38 14.14 4.43
N GLU A 111 -7.60 13.57 4.54
CA GLU A 111 -7.86 12.42 5.41
C GLU A 111 -6.92 11.24 5.13
N ILE A 112 -6.75 10.85 3.86
CA ILE A 112 -5.87 9.74 3.49
C ILE A 112 -4.41 10.09 3.76
N SER A 113 -4.00 11.32 3.45
CA SER A 113 -2.63 11.76 3.70
C SER A 113 -2.27 11.68 5.18
N ASP A 114 -3.19 12.08 6.06
CA ASP A 114 -2.99 12.01 7.49
C ASP A 114 -2.84 10.57 7.98
N GLN A 115 -3.64 9.66 7.45
CA GLN A 115 -3.55 8.24 7.81
C GLN A 115 -2.26 7.60 7.32
N LEU A 116 -1.82 7.93 6.10
CA LEU A 116 -0.55 7.46 5.58
C LEU A 116 0.62 7.96 6.42
N GLN A 117 0.57 9.21 6.83
CA GLN A 117 1.61 9.79 7.68
C GLN A 117 1.67 9.08 9.03
N ALA A 118 0.52 8.75 9.61
CA ALA A 118 0.45 7.98 10.85
C ALA A 118 1.06 6.57 10.68
N LEU A 119 0.83 5.91 9.55
CA LEU A 119 1.44 4.62 9.24
C LEU A 119 2.97 4.71 9.15
N VAL A 120 3.48 5.74 8.49
CA VAL A 120 4.92 5.97 8.36
C VAL A 120 5.55 6.20 9.74
N GLU A 121 4.93 7.03 10.56
CA GLU A 121 5.40 7.30 11.92
C GLU A 121 5.42 6.02 12.76
N ALA A 122 4.37 5.21 12.70
CA ALA A 122 4.30 3.95 13.42
C ALA A 122 5.40 2.98 12.99
N ARG A 123 5.68 2.88 11.69
CA ARG A 123 6.75 2.03 11.17
C ARG A 123 8.12 2.50 11.59
N THR A 124 8.35 3.81 11.55
CA THR A 124 9.61 4.40 11.99
C THR A 124 9.87 4.08 13.46
N GLU A 125 8.85 4.19 14.30
CA GLU A 125 8.95 3.84 15.72
C GLU A 125 9.21 2.35 15.91
N SER A 126 8.46 1.50 15.17
CA SER A 126 8.58 0.04 15.27
C SER A 126 9.94 -0.46 14.82
N ASP A 127 10.50 0.14 13.79
CA ASP A 127 11.75 -0.29 13.19
C ASP A 127 12.98 0.31 13.86
N GLY A 128 12.77 1.13 14.89
CA GLY A 128 13.88 1.80 15.55
C GLY A 128 14.64 2.77 14.65
N GLY A 129 13.96 3.31 13.65
CA GLY A 129 14.55 4.20 12.65
C GLY A 129 15.23 3.48 11.49
N GLY A 130 15.07 2.17 11.46
CA GLY A 130 15.65 1.32 10.41
C GLY A 130 14.85 1.28 9.14
#